data_ee9033d74adabb5bb09b7f62a5f0a7c1
#
_entry.id   ee9033d74adabb5bb09b7f62a5f0a7c1
#
_cell.length_a   1.000
_cell.length_b   1.000
_cell.length_c   1.000
_cell.angle_alpha   90.00
_cell.angle_beta   90.00
_cell.angle_gamma   90.00
#
_symmetry.space_group_name_H-M   'P 1'
#
loop_
_entity.id
_entity.type
_entity.pdbx_description
1 polymer ?
#
loop_
_entity_poly.entity_id
_entity_poly.type
_entity_poly.pdbx_seq_one_letter_code
_entity_poly.pdbx_strand_id
1 'polypeptide(L)'
;MADVEVLRASVLAALGEGGGSGVDVVGRVCRACVRLLPVDGAAVSVMVGAGHREVVYASNAVSTALAELQFSLGEGPCFEAYTLGGPVLVPDLAGEPPPAWPVFAAEAAAQPVAALFTFPVQIGAVRVATLDTYRSTPGSLSPDELATALQVADVAALALSGLRADGGRWLDGDGRWMEGAGMRYREVHQATGMLIAHLDLPASAALARLRGYAFGQGRSLLEVAGDIVAGRLRLDEEFR
;
A
#
# COMPACT_ATOMS: atom_id res chain seq x y z
N MET A 1 20.65 14.75 17.70
CA MET A 1 19.40 14.87 18.50
C MET A 1 18.61 16.13 18.19
N ALA A 2 19.25 17.30 18.00
CA ALA A 2 18.53 18.53 17.66
C ALA A 2 17.84 18.48 16.27
N ASP A 3 18.43 17.83 15.30
CA ASP A 3 17.87 17.70 13.94
C ASP A 3 16.59 16.86 13.89
N VAL A 4 16.46 15.85 14.72
CA VAL A 4 15.30 14.95 14.80
C VAL A 4 14.04 15.69 15.30
N GLU A 5 14.18 16.56 16.30
CA GLU A 5 13.05 17.36 16.80
C GLU A 5 12.64 18.44 15.79
N VAL A 6 13.59 19.07 15.12
CA VAL A 6 13.32 20.07 14.07
C VAL A 6 12.60 19.42 12.90
N LEU A 7 13.01 18.21 12.50
CA LEU A 7 12.39 17.48 11.41
C LEU A 7 10.98 17.01 11.77
N ARG A 8 10.81 16.47 13.00
CA ARG A 8 9.49 16.10 13.53
C ARG A 8 8.55 17.32 13.60
N ALA A 9 9.05 18.46 14.05
CA ALA A 9 8.31 19.71 14.07
C ALA A 9 7.94 20.17 12.65
N SER A 10 8.85 20.02 11.67
CA SER A 10 8.59 20.36 10.27
C SER A 10 7.53 19.44 9.63
N VAL A 11 7.58 18.14 9.93
CA VAL A 11 6.56 17.19 9.48
C VAL A 11 5.21 17.49 10.16
N LEU A 12 5.21 17.75 11.47
CA LEU A 12 3.99 18.12 12.21
C LEU A 12 3.43 19.48 11.77
N ALA A 13 4.29 20.46 11.47
CA ALA A 13 3.85 21.75 10.91
C ALA A 13 3.22 21.57 9.53
N ALA A 14 3.80 20.74 8.66
CA ALA A 14 3.22 20.38 7.37
C ALA A 14 1.88 19.62 7.50
N LEU A 15 1.61 19.00 8.66
CA LEU A 15 0.33 18.37 8.98
C LEU A 15 -0.69 19.35 9.58
N GLY A 16 -0.22 20.41 10.26
CA GLY A 16 -1.06 21.40 10.95
C GLY A 16 -1.75 22.42 10.05
N GLU A 17 -1.35 22.53 8.80
CA GLU A 17 -1.88 23.51 7.84
C GLU A 17 -3.22 23.06 7.21
N GLY A 18 -4.26 22.82 8.03
CA GLY A 18 -5.63 22.66 7.56
C GLY A 18 -6.43 21.57 8.27
N GLY A 19 -7.64 21.91 8.70
CA GLY A 19 -8.67 20.96 9.06
C GLY A 19 -9.01 20.11 7.84
N GLY A 20 -9.05 18.78 7.99
CA GLY A 20 -9.37 17.86 6.89
C GLY A 20 -9.70 16.48 7.42
N SER A 21 -10.29 15.64 6.57
CA SER A 21 -10.55 14.23 6.87
C SER A 21 -9.22 13.48 7.11
N GLY A 22 -9.30 12.31 7.71
CA GLY A 22 -8.10 11.55 7.97
C GLY A 22 -7.32 11.13 6.73
N VAL A 23 -7.98 10.96 5.59
CA VAL A 23 -7.33 10.74 4.28
C VAL A 23 -6.49 11.96 3.88
N ASP A 24 -6.97 13.18 4.17
CA ASP A 24 -6.23 14.42 3.92
C ASP A 24 -4.95 14.49 4.75
N VAL A 25 -4.98 13.98 5.99
CA VAL A 25 -3.79 13.91 6.85
C VAL A 25 -2.75 12.97 6.25
N VAL A 26 -3.14 11.77 5.84
CA VAL A 26 -2.25 10.81 5.17
C VAL A 26 -1.70 11.39 3.87
N GLY A 27 -2.53 12.08 3.09
CA GLY A 27 -2.11 12.79 1.90
C GLY A 27 -1.06 13.87 2.17
N ARG A 28 -1.18 14.61 3.29
CA ARG A 28 -0.16 15.59 3.74
C ARG A 28 1.15 14.89 4.09
N VAL A 29 1.10 13.74 4.78
CA VAL A 29 2.29 12.92 5.09
C VAL A 29 3.01 12.49 3.81
N CYS A 30 2.31 11.94 2.83
CA CYS A 30 2.91 11.55 1.55
C CYS A 30 3.53 12.74 0.81
N ARG A 31 2.86 13.89 0.77
CA ARG A 31 3.42 15.11 0.16
C ARG A 31 4.62 15.65 0.93
N ALA A 32 4.63 15.57 2.26
CA ALA A 32 5.77 15.94 3.07
C ALA A 32 6.96 15.01 2.81
N CYS A 33 6.71 13.69 2.70
CA CYS A 33 7.70 12.70 2.32
C CYS A 33 8.42 13.08 1.02
N VAL A 34 7.67 13.37 -0.04
CA VAL A 34 8.22 13.76 -1.36
C VAL A 34 9.00 15.09 -1.31
N ARG A 35 8.65 16.01 -0.40
CA ARG A 35 9.40 17.27 -0.22
C ARG A 35 10.68 17.12 0.59
N LEU A 36 10.70 16.21 1.55
CA LEU A 36 11.80 16.04 2.51
C LEU A 36 12.84 15.02 2.05
N LEU A 37 12.46 14.11 1.18
CA LEU A 37 13.30 13.02 0.68
C LEU A 37 13.49 13.14 -0.82
N PRO A 38 14.63 12.70 -1.36
CA PRO A 38 14.86 12.64 -2.81
C PRO A 38 14.11 11.46 -3.43
N VAL A 39 12.78 11.47 -3.32
CA VAL A 39 11.88 10.47 -3.90
C VAL A 39 10.85 11.14 -4.81
N ASP A 40 10.44 10.45 -5.86
CA ASP A 40 9.54 10.99 -6.87
C ASP A 40 8.06 10.75 -6.52
N GLY A 41 7.79 9.86 -5.58
CA GLY A 41 6.45 9.63 -5.09
C GLY A 41 6.39 8.78 -3.82
N ALA A 42 5.22 8.85 -3.18
CA ALA A 42 4.93 8.15 -1.95
C ALA A 42 3.47 7.66 -1.91
N ALA A 43 3.24 6.51 -1.28
CA ALA A 43 1.91 5.98 -1.00
C ALA A 43 1.86 5.41 0.42
N VAL A 44 0.69 5.48 1.04
CA VAL A 44 0.41 4.79 2.31
C VAL A 44 -0.69 3.78 2.09
N SER A 45 -0.45 2.55 2.56
CA SER A 45 -1.38 1.45 2.48
C SER A 45 -1.57 0.77 3.81
N VAL A 46 -2.82 0.57 4.21
CA VAL A 46 -3.19 -0.13 5.44
C VAL A 46 -3.31 -1.61 5.16
N MET A 47 -2.82 -2.44 6.08
CA MET A 47 -2.98 -3.89 6.01
C MET A 47 -4.22 -4.30 6.81
N VAL A 48 -5.17 -4.93 6.13
CA VAL A 48 -6.46 -5.37 6.70
C VAL A 48 -6.50 -6.90 6.70
N GLY A 49 -6.20 -7.52 7.84
CA GLY A 49 -6.19 -8.98 7.96
C GLY A 49 -5.12 -9.69 7.12
N ALA A 50 -5.27 -11.00 6.94
CA ALA A 50 -4.30 -11.85 6.27
C ALA A 50 -4.30 -11.62 4.74
N GLY A 51 -3.41 -10.75 4.27
CA GLY A 51 -3.16 -10.56 2.83
C GLY A 51 -4.06 -9.53 2.15
N HIS A 52 -4.90 -8.81 2.87
CA HIS A 52 -5.68 -7.70 2.35
C HIS A 52 -4.94 -6.37 2.62
N ARG A 53 -4.85 -5.56 1.60
CA ARG A 53 -4.18 -4.26 1.62
C ARG A 53 -5.09 -3.22 0.98
N GLU A 54 -5.23 -2.08 1.63
CA GLU A 54 -5.99 -0.93 1.13
C GLU A 54 -5.07 0.27 0.94
N VAL A 55 -5.06 0.85 -0.25
CA VAL A 55 -4.31 2.07 -0.52
C VAL A 55 -5.11 3.26 0.00
N VAL A 56 -4.59 3.90 1.04
CA VAL A 56 -5.23 5.09 1.64
C VAL A 56 -4.95 6.33 0.79
N TYR A 57 -3.71 6.48 0.34
CA TYR A 57 -3.29 7.62 -0.47
C TYR A 57 -2.06 7.26 -1.32
N ALA A 58 -2.01 7.82 -2.53
CA ALA A 58 -0.84 7.81 -3.39
C ALA A 58 -0.63 9.21 -3.98
N SER A 59 0.62 9.69 -4.01
CA SER A 59 0.96 11.07 -4.37
C SER A 59 0.89 11.37 -5.86
N ASN A 60 1.00 10.34 -6.71
CA ASN A 60 0.96 10.46 -8.17
C ASN A 60 0.56 9.14 -8.84
N ALA A 61 0.44 9.15 -10.17
CA ALA A 61 0.00 8.01 -10.97
C ALA A 61 0.95 6.80 -10.84
N VAL A 62 2.27 7.01 -10.77
CA VAL A 62 3.26 5.93 -10.63
C VAL A 62 3.13 5.28 -9.25
N SER A 63 3.04 6.08 -8.18
CA SER A 63 2.77 5.55 -6.83
C SER A 63 1.47 4.75 -6.76
N THR A 64 0.44 5.20 -7.49
CA THR A 64 -0.83 4.48 -7.61
C THR A 64 -0.62 3.14 -8.32
N ALA A 65 0.06 3.14 -9.48
CA ALA A 65 0.31 1.93 -10.26
C ALA A 65 1.14 0.90 -9.47
N LEU A 66 2.20 1.33 -8.77
CA LEU A 66 2.99 0.45 -7.90
C LEU A 66 2.16 -0.15 -6.77
N ALA A 67 1.31 0.65 -6.15
CA ALA A 67 0.43 0.18 -5.09
C ALA A 67 -0.61 -0.84 -5.60
N GLU A 68 -1.20 -0.60 -6.77
CA GLU A 68 -2.12 -1.52 -7.43
C GLU A 68 -1.43 -2.82 -7.85
N LEU A 69 -0.21 -2.72 -8.35
CA LEU A 69 0.57 -3.87 -8.76
C LEU A 69 0.86 -4.80 -7.57
N GLN A 70 1.32 -4.26 -6.44
CA GLN A 70 1.51 -5.04 -5.21
C GLN A 70 0.20 -5.68 -4.73
N PHE A 71 -0.91 -4.94 -4.77
CA PHE A 71 -2.22 -5.47 -4.40
C PHE A 71 -2.64 -6.62 -5.31
N SER A 72 -2.50 -6.44 -6.63
CA SER A 72 -2.95 -7.41 -7.63
C SER A 72 -2.11 -8.70 -7.60
N LEU A 73 -0.81 -8.58 -7.41
CA LEU A 73 0.09 -9.73 -7.34
C LEU A 73 0.08 -10.41 -5.96
N GLY A 74 -0.19 -9.65 -4.90
CA GLY A 74 -0.07 -10.15 -3.53
C GLY A 74 1.37 -10.32 -3.08
N GLU A 75 2.31 -9.71 -3.80
CA GLU A 75 3.73 -9.69 -3.50
C GLU A 75 4.32 -8.29 -3.68
N GLY A 76 5.51 -8.05 -3.16
CA GLY A 76 6.22 -6.79 -3.28
C GLY A 76 6.75 -6.29 -1.93
N PRO A 77 7.52 -5.18 -1.95
CA PRO A 77 8.21 -4.67 -0.77
C PRO A 77 7.27 -4.30 0.40
N CYS A 78 6.01 -3.94 0.14
CA CYS A 78 5.08 -3.61 1.22
C CYS A 78 4.71 -4.84 2.06
N PHE A 79 4.50 -6.00 1.43
CA PHE A 79 4.21 -7.24 2.15
C PHE A 79 5.43 -7.70 2.95
N GLU A 80 6.62 -7.56 2.36
CA GLU A 80 7.87 -7.91 3.02
C GLU A 80 8.15 -6.99 4.21
N ALA A 81 8.10 -5.66 4.05
CA ALA A 81 8.31 -4.70 5.13
C ALA A 81 7.29 -4.90 6.26
N TYR A 82 6.03 -5.15 5.93
CA TYR A 82 5.00 -5.44 6.91
C TYR A 82 5.28 -6.74 7.68
N THR A 83 5.73 -7.77 6.99
CA THR A 83 6.04 -9.09 7.59
C THR A 83 7.28 -9.03 8.45
N LEU A 84 8.34 -8.41 7.97
CA LEU A 84 9.61 -8.28 8.68
C LEU A 84 9.53 -7.28 9.85
N GLY A 85 8.70 -6.23 9.73
CA GLY A 85 8.64 -5.12 10.69
C GLY A 85 9.86 -4.20 10.60
N GLY A 86 10.54 -4.21 9.46
CA GLY A 86 11.70 -3.38 9.14
C GLY A 86 11.61 -2.80 7.73
N PRO A 87 12.42 -1.78 7.41
CA PRO A 87 12.48 -1.22 6.07
C PRO A 87 12.95 -2.24 5.03
N VAL A 88 12.35 -2.18 3.84
CA VAL A 88 12.82 -2.87 2.63
C VAL A 88 13.37 -1.81 1.68
N LEU A 89 14.66 -1.89 1.40
CA LEU A 89 15.40 -0.90 0.63
C LEU A 89 15.99 -1.55 -0.62
N VAL A 90 15.52 -1.12 -1.79
CA VAL A 90 15.97 -1.60 -3.10
C VAL A 90 16.54 -0.40 -3.86
N PRO A 91 17.85 -0.16 -3.75
CA PRO A 91 18.49 1.01 -4.34
C PRO A 91 18.66 0.91 -5.87
N ASP A 92 18.59 -0.29 -6.41
CA ASP A 92 18.63 -0.54 -7.86
C ASP A 92 17.75 -1.75 -8.20
N LEU A 93 16.58 -1.45 -8.72
CA LEU A 93 15.59 -2.47 -9.07
C LEU A 93 16.00 -3.27 -10.31
N ALA A 94 16.80 -2.70 -11.20
CA ALA A 94 17.28 -3.34 -12.42
C ALA A 94 18.53 -4.20 -12.19
N GLY A 95 19.28 -3.96 -11.11
CA GLY A 95 20.53 -4.65 -10.81
C GLY A 95 20.32 -6.06 -10.30
N GLU A 96 19.81 -6.20 -9.11
CA GLU A 96 19.46 -7.50 -8.50
C GLU A 96 18.01 -7.47 -8.00
N PRO A 97 17.05 -7.93 -8.81
CA PRO A 97 15.67 -7.98 -8.37
C PRO A 97 15.54 -8.95 -7.17
N PRO A 98 14.85 -8.53 -6.09
CA PRO A 98 14.68 -9.37 -4.93
C PRO A 98 13.98 -10.68 -5.28
N PRO A 99 14.52 -11.84 -4.85
CA PRO A 99 13.95 -13.15 -5.18
C PRO A 99 12.59 -13.40 -4.52
N ALA A 100 12.24 -12.60 -3.51
CA ALA A 100 10.99 -12.75 -2.78
C ALA A 100 9.74 -12.31 -3.56
N TRP A 101 9.89 -11.46 -4.59
CA TRP A 101 8.77 -10.94 -5.39
C TRP A 101 9.18 -10.65 -6.84
N PRO A 102 9.50 -11.73 -7.63
CA PRO A 102 10.09 -11.61 -8.96
C PRO A 102 9.14 -11.02 -10.00
N VAL A 103 7.83 -11.29 -9.89
CA VAL A 103 6.84 -10.77 -10.84
C VAL A 103 6.64 -9.28 -10.61
N PHE A 104 6.48 -8.86 -9.35
CA PHE A 104 6.39 -7.44 -9.01
C PHE A 104 7.64 -6.67 -9.48
N ALA A 105 8.84 -7.21 -9.23
CA ALA A 105 10.10 -6.55 -9.63
C ALA A 105 10.17 -6.31 -11.14
N ALA A 106 9.79 -7.32 -11.95
CA ALA A 106 9.77 -7.21 -13.40
C ALA A 106 8.77 -6.17 -13.90
N GLU A 107 7.54 -6.18 -13.38
CA GLU A 107 6.49 -5.24 -13.76
C GLU A 107 6.77 -3.82 -13.26
N ALA A 108 7.35 -3.66 -12.07
CA ALA A 108 7.75 -2.37 -11.54
C ALA A 108 8.91 -1.75 -12.35
N ALA A 109 9.86 -2.56 -12.82
CA ALA A 109 10.95 -2.11 -13.68
C ALA A 109 10.46 -1.63 -15.07
N ALA A 110 9.27 -2.05 -15.50
CA ALA A 110 8.64 -1.53 -16.73
C ALA A 110 8.02 -0.12 -16.53
N GLN A 111 7.90 0.34 -15.28
CA GLN A 111 7.48 1.70 -14.92
C GLN A 111 8.71 2.62 -14.82
N PRO A 112 8.55 3.95 -14.77
CA PRO A 112 9.66 4.88 -14.55
C PRO A 112 10.16 4.82 -13.09
N VAL A 113 10.62 3.65 -12.66
CA VAL A 113 11.03 3.31 -11.29
C VAL A 113 12.36 2.60 -11.33
N ALA A 114 13.36 3.15 -10.63
CA ALA A 114 14.68 2.57 -10.53
C ALA A 114 15.06 2.17 -9.10
N ALA A 115 14.46 2.77 -8.09
CA ALA A 115 14.67 2.41 -6.69
C ALA A 115 13.34 2.43 -5.92
N LEU A 116 13.24 1.56 -4.91
CA LEU A 116 12.07 1.41 -4.04
C LEU A 116 12.51 1.41 -2.58
N PHE A 117 11.80 2.14 -1.73
CA PHE A 117 12.04 2.16 -0.30
C PHE A 117 10.69 2.09 0.42
N THR A 118 10.51 1.01 1.17
CA THR A 118 9.26 0.76 1.89
C THR A 118 9.53 0.66 3.37
N PHE A 119 8.72 1.37 4.15
CA PHE A 119 8.85 1.48 5.60
C PHE A 119 7.59 0.93 6.27
N PRO A 120 7.70 0.06 7.28
CA PRO A 120 6.55 -0.32 8.08
C PRO A 120 6.06 0.87 8.89
N VAL A 121 4.75 1.09 8.88
CA VAL A 121 4.08 2.07 9.73
C VAL A 121 3.49 1.33 10.93
N GLN A 122 4.02 1.61 12.13
CA GLN A 122 3.71 0.81 13.31
C GLN A 122 3.50 1.68 14.57
N ILE A 123 2.66 1.18 15.46
CA ILE A 123 2.34 1.79 16.75
C ILE A 123 2.83 0.84 17.84
N GLY A 124 3.99 1.13 18.43
CA GLY A 124 4.70 0.17 19.29
C GLY A 124 5.03 -1.09 18.49
N ALA A 125 4.57 -2.25 18.94
CA ALA A 125 4.77 -3.53 18.26
C ALA A 125 3.71 -3.86 17.19
N VAL A 126 2.66 -3.04 17.06
CA VAL A 126 1.56 -3.30 16.12
C VAL A 126 1.83 -2.62 14.79
N ARG A 127 2.03 -3.42 13.76
CA ARG A 127 2.14 -2.95 12.38
C ARG A 127 0.74 -2.70 11.81
N VAL A 128 0.51 -1.52 11.27
CA VAL A 128 -0.83 -1.10 10.80
C VAL A 128 -0.86 -0.78 9.31
N ALA A 129 0.27 -0.33 8.76
CA ALA A 129 0.37 0.13 7.38
C ALA A 129 1.80 0.03 6.85
N THR A 130 2.00 0.43 5.59
CA THR A 130 3.29 0.69 4.98
C THR A 130 3.31 2.07 4.34
N LEU A 131 4.48 2.71 4.37
CA LEU A 131 4.83 3.88 3.57
C LEU A 131 5.75 3.41 2.46
N ASP A 132 5.24 3.41 1.24
CA ASP A 132 5.97 3.02 0.03
C ASP A 132 6.47 4.27 -0.67
N THR A 133 7.75 4.31 -1.04
CA THR A 133 8.34 5.40 -1.81
C THR A 133 9.12 4.85 -2.99
N TYR A 134 9.25 5.64 -4.05
CA TYR A 134 10.05 5.27 -5.21
C TYR A 134 10.88 6.44 -5.74
N ARG A 135 11.90 6.07 -6.49
CA ARG A 135 12.77 7.00 -7.22
C ARG A 135 12.93 6.53 -8.67
N SER A 136 12.91 7.45 -9.61
CA SER A 136 13.16 7.18 -11.05
C SER A 136 14.62 7.01 -11.39
N THR A 137 15.52 7.30 -10.44
CA THR A 137 16.97 7.10 -10.55
C THR A 137 17.44 6.08 -9.51
N PRO A 138 18.42 5.21 -9.83
CA PRO A 138 18.98 4.30 -8.86
C PRO A 138 19.81 5.04 -7.80
N GLY A 139 20.03 4.40 -6.66
CA GLY A 139 20.87 4.89 -5.57
C GLY A 139 20.27 4.65 -4.20
N SER A 140 21.13 4.43 -3.22
CA SER A 140 20.74 4.24 -1.82
C SER A 140 20.29 5.55 -1.18
N LEU A 141 19.48 5.44 -0.12
CA LEU A 141 19.26 6.55 0.80
C LEU A 141 20.50 6.74 1.67
N SER A 142 20.88 7.98 1.91
CA SER A 142 21.89 8.32 2.93
C SER A 142 21.36 8.01 4.33
N PRO A 143 22.22 7.92 5.36
CA PRO A 143 21.78 7.72 6.74
C PRO A 143 20.77 8.77 7.23
N ASP A 144 20.94 10.02 6.83
CA ASP A 144 20.05 11.12 7.21
C ASP A 144 18.69 11.03 6.50
N GLU A 145 18.69 10.64 5.22
CA GLU A 145 17.47 10.39 4.45
C GLU A 145 16.71 9.18 5.01
N LEU A 146 17.41 8.11 5.37
CA LEU A 146 16.80 6.94 6.02
C LEU A 146 16.17 7.31 7.36
N ALA A 147 16.88 8.08 8.19
CA ALA A 147 16.35 8.55 9.46
C ALA A 147 15.10 9.43 9.26
N THR A 148 15.11 10.29 8.24
CA THR A 148 13.98 11.12 7.85
C THR A 148 12.79 10.26 7.43
N ALA A 149 13.00 9.26 6.60
CA ALA A 149 11.94 8.36 6.13
C ALA A 149 11.28 7.59 7.27
N LEU A 150 12.08 7.10 8.23
CA LEU A 150 11.57 6.44 9.44
C LEU A 150 10.70 7.39 10.28
N GLN A 151 11.09 8.65 10.44
CA GLN A 151 10.30 9.64 11.14
C GLN A 151 8.99 9.98 10.42
N VAL A 152 9.00 10.04 9.09
CA VAL A 152 7.77 10.20 8.29
C VAL A 152 6.84 9.00 8.51
N ALA A 153 7.38 7.77 8.59
CA ALA A 153 6.59 6.58 8.90
C ALA A 153 5.99 6.63 10.32
N ASP A 154 6.75 7.12 11.32
CA ASP A 154 6.23 7.34 12.68
C ASP A 154 5.09 8.37 12.72
N VAL A 155 5.22 9.46 11.96
CA VAL A 155 4.16 10.47 11.84
C VAL A 155 2.95 9.90 11.10
N ALA A 156 3.14 9.07 10.08
CA ALA A 156 2.05 8.35 9.43
C ALA A 156 1.29 7.44 10.43
N ALA A 157 2.02 6.78 11.33
CA ALA A 157 1.43 5.98 12.40
C ALA A 157 0.56 6.82 13.36
N LEU A 158 1.05 7.99 13.76
CA LEU A 158 0.27 8.93 14.58
C LEU A 158 -0.98 9.44 13.85
N ALA A 159 -0.85 9.79 12.57
CA ALA A 159 -1.97 10.21 11.74
C ALA A 159 -3.05 9.13 11.65
N LEU A 160 -2.65 7.88 11.39
CA LEU A 160 -3.56 6.74 11.33
C LEU A 160 -4.18 6.42 12.71
N SER A 161 -3.45 6.64 13.82
CA SER A 161 -3.99 6.47 15.18
C SER A 161 -5.06 7.49 15.53
N GLY A 162 -4.86 8.75 15.12
CA GLY A 162 -5.86 9.80 15.29
C GLY A 162 -7.18 9.45 14.58
N LEU A 163 -7.10 8.81 13.42
CA LEU A 163 -8.26 8.29 12.69
C LEU A 163 -9.04 7.23 13.48
N ARG A 164 -8.36 6.44 14.30
CA ARG A 164 -8.99 5.45 15.20
C ARG A 164 -9.72 6.12 16.37
N ALA A 165 -9.20 7.25 16.88
CA ALA A 165 -9.75 7.93 18.04
C ALA A 165 -11.09 8.61 17.72
N ASP A 166 -11.29 9.06 16.49
CA ASP A 166 -12.54 9.71 16.02
C ASP A 166 -13.71 8.76 15.76
N GLY A 167 -13.65 7.54 16.32
CA GLY A 167 -14.77 6.61 16.36
C GLY A 167 -14.54 5.21 15.82
N GLY A 168 -13.29 4.78 15.64
CA GLY A 168 -12.95 3.37 15.39
C GLY A 168 -13.53 2.71 14.14
N ARG A 169 -14.11 3.46 13.24
CA ARG A 169 -15.04 2.99 12.19
C ARG A 169 -14.39 2.41 10.94
N TRP A 170 -13.08 2.48 10.81
CA TRP A 170 -12.41 1.88 9.65
C TRP A 170 -12.25 0.35 9.73
N LEU A 171 -12.60 -0.25 10.87
CA LEU A 171 -12.65 -1.71 11.06
C LEU A 171 -14.08 -2.28 11.07
N ASP A 172 -15.12 -1.42 11.15
CA ASP A 172 -16.48 -1.84 11.42
C ASP A 172 -17.39 -1.94 10.18
N GLY A 173 -16.86 -1.99 8.98
CA GLY A 173 -17.68 -2.26 7.78
C GLY A 173 -18.65 -1.14 7.36
N ASP A 174 -18.71 -0.02 8.07
CA ASP A 174 -19.66 1.08 7.83
C ASP A 174 -19.12 2.20 6.91
N GLY A 175 -18.02 1.98 6.23
CA GLY A 175 -17.67 2.62 4.97
C GLY A 175 -17.46 4.13 4.90
N ARG A 176 -17.44 4.92 5.98
CA ARG A 176 -17.40 6.39 5.86
C ARG A 176 -16.04 7.03 5.60
N TRP A 177 -14.95 6.44 6.04
CA TRP A 177 -13.64 6.89 5.60
C TRP A 177 -13.20 6.14 4.33
N MET A 178 -13.84 5.02 4.04
CA MET A 178 -13.72 4.24 2.82
C MET A 178 -14.33 4.94 1.59
N GLU A 179 -15.07 6.02 1.76
CA GLU A 179 -15.69 6.75 0.63
C GLU A 179 -14.69 7.33 -0.38
N GLY A 180 -13.39 7.39 -0.06
CA GLY A 180 -12.35 7.80 -0.98
C GLY A 180 -11.31 6.72 -1.36
N ALA A 181 -10.97 5.82 -0.44
CA ALA A 181 -9.88 4.84 -0.63
C ALA A 181 -10.39 3.41 -0.81
N GLY A 182 -11.37 2.97 -0.03
CA GLY A 182 -11.88 1.59 -0.10
C GLY A 182 -12.82 1.29 -1.26
N MET A 183 -13.31 2.30 -1.97
CA MET A 183 -14.16 2.10 -3.16
C MET A 183 -13.40 1.47 -4.33
N ARG A 184 -12.08 1.65 -4.40
CA ARG A 184 -11.27 1.16 -5.52
C ARG A 184 -11.22 -0.36 -5.59
N TYR A 185 -11.22 -1.07 -4.46
CA TYR A 185 -11.15 -2.54 -4.41
C TYR A 185 -12.46 -3.21 -3.97
N ARG A 186 -13.55 -2.47 -3.90
CA ARG A 186 -14.86 -2.98 -3.48
C ARG A 186 -15.29 -4.22 -4.27
N GLU A 187 -15.13 -4.19 -5.59
CA GLU A 187 -15.47 -5.31 -6.47
C GLU A 187 -14.57 -6.53 -6.21
N VAL A 188 -13.28 -6.31 -5.89
CA VAL A 188 -12.36 -7.39 -5.51
C VAL A 188 -12.81 -8.05 -4.20
N HIS A 189 -13.23 -7.27 -3.20
CA HIS A 189 -13.75 -7.82 -1.95
C HIS A 189 -15.07 -8.56 -2.15
N GLN A 190 -15.97 -8.02 -2.98
CA GLN A 190 -17.22 -8.68 -3.32
C GLN A 190 -16.97 -9.99 -4.08
N ALA A 191 -16.15 -9.99 -5.11
CA ALA A 191 -15.76 -11.17 -5.88
C ALA A 191 -15.08 -12.23 -4.99
N THR A 192 -14.20 -11.79 -4.08
CA THR A 192 -13.57 -12.69 -3.09
C THR A 192 -14.62 -13.33 -2.20
N GLY A 193 -15.60 -12.55 -1.70
CA GLY A 193 -16.71 -13.07 -0.90
C GLY A 193 -17.56 -14.08 -1.66
N MET A 194 -17.83 -13.83 -2.94
CA MET A 194 -18.55 -14.78 -3.80
C MET A 194 -17.76 -16.08 -3.99
N LEU A 195 -16.42 -16.00 -4.17
CA LEU A 195 -15.56 -17.18 -4.26
C LEU A 195 -15.50 -17.98 -2.95
N ILE A 196 -15.46 -17.31 -1.79
CA ILE A 196 -15.52 -17.96 -0.48
C ILE A 196 -16.80 -18.78 -0.38
N ALA A 197 -17.93 -18.16 -0.67
CA ALA A 197 -19.23 -18.81 -0.57
C ALA A 197 -19.42 -19.96 -1.57
N HIS A 198 -18.85 -19.82 -2.76
CA HIS A 198 -19.02 -20.78 -3.85
C HIS A 198 -18.08 -21.99 -3.76
N LEU A 199 -16.82 -21.78 -3.35
CA LEU A 199 -15.78 -22.79 -3.32
C LEU A 199 -15.45 -23.31 -1.91
N ASP A 200 -16.11 -22.79 -0.88
CA ASP A 200 -15.85 -23.09 0.53
C ASP A 200 -14.36 -22.91 0.91
N LEU A 201 -13.77 -21.81 0.47
CA LEU A 201 -12.36 -21.50 0.69
C LEU A 201 -12.18 -20.45 1.80
N PRO A 202 -11.04 -20.49 2.53
CA PRO A 202 -10.63 -19.37 3.36
C PRO A 202 -10.42 -18.09 2.53
N ALA A 203 -10.65 -16.92 3.11
CA ALA A 203 -10.55 -15.63 2.41
C ALA A 203 -9.21 -15.41 1.69
N SER A 204 -8.09 -15.80 2.33
CA SER A 204 -6.76 -15.71 1.72
C SER A 204 -6.63 -16.59 0.49
N ALA A 205 -7.17 -17.81 0.51
CA ALA A 205 -7.14 -18.73 -0.62
C ALA A 205 -8.04 -18.26 -1.77
N ALA A 206 -9.23 -17.74 -1.45
CA ALA A 206 -10.15 -17.17 -2.44
C ALA A 206 -9.52 -15.97 -3.18
N LEU A 207 -8.88 -15.05 -2.44
CA LEU A 207 -8.18 -13.92 -3.04
C LEU A 207 -6.96 -14.36 -3.87
N ALA A 208 -6.18 -15.32 -3.37
CA ALA A 208 -5.05 -15.87 -4.12
C ALA A 208 -5.50 -16.51 -5.43
N ARG A 209 -6.63 -17.23 -5.41
CA ARG A 209 -7.21 -17.85 -6.60
C ARG A 209 -7.70 -16.80 -7.61
N LEU A 210 -8.35 -15.73 -7.13
CA LEU A 210 -8.77 -14.61 -7.97
C LEU A 210 -7.57 -13.92 -8.65
N ARG A 211 -6.49 -13.69 -7.90
CA ARG A 211 -5.22 -13.15 -8.41
C ARG A 211 -4.59 -14.05 -9.46
N GLY A 212 -4.49 -15.36 -9.16
CA GLY A 212 -3.93 -16.35 -10.08
C GLY A 212 -4.71 -16.43 -11.39
N TYR A 213 -6.03 -16.38 -11.33
CA TYR A 213 -6.87 -16.34 -12.52
C TYR A 213 -6.62 -15.06 -13.34
N ALA A 214 -6.67 -13.88 -12.72
CA ALA A 214 -6.43 -12.61 -13.40
C ALA A 214 -5.06 -12.58 -14.08
N PHE A 215 -4.03 -13.03 -13.38
CA PHE A 215 -2.67 -13.13 -13.92
C PHE A 215 -2.59 -14.11 -15.09
N GLY A 216 -3.17 -15.31 -14.98
CA GLY A 216 -3.18 -16.32 -16.04
C GLY A 216 -3.92 -15.87 -17.30
N GLN A 217 -4.89 -14.97 -17.17
CA GLN A 217 -5.64 -14.38 -18.29
C GLN A 217 -5.00 -13.07 -18.82
N GLY A 218 -3.91 -12.59 -18.23
CA GLY A 218 -3.30 -11.30 -18.60
C GLY A 218 -4.23 -10.11 -18.37
N ARG A 219 -5.17 -10.23 -17.44
CA ARG A 219 -6.17 -9.19 -17.12
C ARG A 219 -5.91 -8.58 -15.75
N SER A 220 -6.38 -7.34 -15.57
CA SER A 220 -6.30 -6.73 -14.25
C SER A 220 -7.23 -7.43 -13.24
N LEU A 221 -6.81 -7.45 -11.97
CA LEU A 221 -7.61 -8.02 -10.88
C LEU A 221 -8.97 -7.31 -10.75
N LEU A 222 -9.01 -6.00 -10.98
CA LEU A 222 -10.23 -5.19 -10.93
C LEU A 222 -11.22 -5.57 -12.03
N GLU A 223 -10.74 -5.74 -13.28
CA GLU A 223 -11.61 -6.16 -14.40
C GLU A 223 -12.22 -7.55 -14.16
N VAL A 224 -11.41 -8.51 -13.70
CA VAL A 224 -11.89 -9.85 -13.40
C VAL A 224 -12.90 -9.83 -12.26
N ALA A 225 -12.62 -9.09 -11.20
CA ALA A 225 -13.53 -8.92 -10.08
C ALA A 225 -14.87 -8.27 -10.51
N GLY A 226 -14.81 -7.21 -11.32
CA GLY A 226 -15.98 -6.56 -11.88
C GLY A 226 -16.84 -7.51 -12.74
N ASP A 227 -16.20 -8.39 -13.51
CA ASP A 227 -16.90 -9.39 -14.32
C ASP A 227 -17.59 -10.46 -13.46
N ILE A 228 -16.96 -10.89 -12.36
CA ILE A 228 -17.58 -11.81 -11.40
C ILE A 228 -18.80 -11.16 -10.76
N VAL A 229 -18.63 -9.95 -10.22
CA VAL A 229 -19.73 -9.23 -9.53
C VAL A 229 -20.89 -8.95 -10.47
N ALA A 230 -20.61 -8.64 -11.73
CA ALA A 230 -21.62 -8.42 -12.75
C ALA A 230 -22.21 -9.72 -13.35
N GLY A 231 -21.75 -10.90 -12.93
CA GLY A 231 -22.19 -12.20 -13.44
C GLY A 231 -21.77 -12.51 -14.88
N ARG A 232 -20.80 -11.76 -15.42
CA ARG A 232 -20.23 -12.01 -16.76
C ARG A 232 -19.22 -13.16 -16.77
N LEU A 233 -18.57 -13.40 -15.62
CA LEU A 233 -17.65 -14.51 -15.42
C LEU A 233 -18.27 -15.52 -14.46
N ARG A 234 -18.36 -16.80 -14.88
CA ARG A 234 -18.99 -17.86 -14.11
C ARG A 234 -17.99 -18.58 -13.22
N LEU A 235 -18.31 -18.63 -11.92
CA LEU A 235 -17.43 -19.24 -10.93
C LEU A 235 -17.31 -20.77 -11.06
N ASP A 236 -18.35 -21.42 -11.56
CA ASP A 236 -18.41 -22.88 -11.66
C ASP A 236 -17.48 -23.48 -12.69
N GLU A 237 -17.23 -22.74 -13.77
CA GLU A 237 -16.48 -23.21 -14.93
C GLU A 237 -15.00 -22.79 -14.87
N GLU A 238 -14.73 -21.64 -14.32
CA GLU A 238 -13.42 -20.97 -14.42
C GLU A 238 -12.55 -21.10 -13.16
N PHE A 239 -13.15 -21.40 -12.01
CA PHE A 239 -12.43 -21.41 -10.72
C PHE A 239 -12.39 -22.79 -10.02
N ARG A 240 -12.73 -23.88 -10.69
CA ARG A 240 -12.63 -25.26 -10.18
C ARG A 240 -11.22 -25.81 -10.21
#